data_90cf14a3c4d69f5f2c128d3af9fd564e
#
_entry.id   90cf14a3c4d69f5f2c128d3af9fd564e
#
_cell.length_a   1.000
_cell.length_b   1.000
_cell.length_c   1.000
_cell.angle_alpha   90.00
_cell.angle_beta   90.00
_cell.angle_gamma   90.00
#
_symmetry.space_group_name_H-M   'P 1'
#
loop_
_entity.id
_entity.type
_entity.pdbx_description
1 polymer ?
#
loop_
_entity_poly.entity_id
_entity_poly.type
_entity_poly.pdbx_seq_one_letter_code
_entity_poly.pdbx_strand_id
1 'polypeptide(L)'
;MGRFVNPDNSAFQVALNSKIYMDKTGLLEYTNSVLDTPEAYICNSRPRRFGKSYTANMLAAYYSKGCDSEKMFDGLTIGKSSDFKKHLNKYDVIHIDVQWFLSSCADIKSIISYITQSVLEELKEYYPEVLPNEVLTLADALSRIRNSTGQKFIVIIDEWDILIRDEATNKAVQEEYIYFLRGLFKGTEPTKYIQLAYLTGILPIKKEKTQSALNNFDEFTMVSAGTLAPFIGFTEEEVKNLCEEYHKDFDKVKKWYDGYLLRDYQVYNPRAVVSVMLKGEFKSYWSETASYEAIVPLINMNYDGLKTAIIEMLSGGEVKVNTATFKNDTVNIQSKDDVLTYMIHLGYLGYDQNRKTAFVPNEEIRQELTLAVESKHWNEMLLFQQESEKLLDATLDMDGDAVATRVEKIHDDYVSAIQYNNENSLSSVLAIAYLSAMQYYFKPVRELPTGRGFADFVFIPKPEYRNDYPALVVELKWNQTAETAMQQIKEKKYPDSLRGYTGNLLLVAINYDKKTKKHQCLIEKVV
;
A
#
# COMPACT_ATOMS: atom_id res chain seq x y z
N MET A 1 -27.52 13.85 -23.38
CA MET A 1 -26.53 13.17 -22.53
C MET A 1 -25.55 12.48 -23.43
N GLY A 2 -24.28 12.82 -23.33
CA GLY A 2 -23.22 12.14 -24.05
C GLY A 2 -22.68 10.96 -23.25
N ARG A 3 -21.78 10.21 -23.86
CA ARG A 3 -21.07 9.11 -23.23
C ARG A 3 -19.87 9.61 -22.42
N PHE A 4 -19.20 10.63 -22.94
CA PHE A 4 -18.01 11.23 -22.37
C PHE A 4 -18.26 12.66 -21.91
N VAL A 5 -19.13 13.40 -22.60
CA VAL A 5 -19.50 14.77 -22.28
C VAL A 5 -20.89 14.79 -21.65
N ASN A 6 -20.98 15.34 -20.44
CA ASN A 6 -22.19 15.34 -19.63
C ASN A 6 -22.82 13.93 -19.51
N PRO A 7 -22.04 12.94 -19.00
CA PRO A 7 -22.53 11.57 -18.85
C PRO A 7 -23.71 11.50 -17.88
N ASP A 8 -24.46 10.41 -17.97
CA ASP A 8 -25.56 10.12 -17.04
C ASP A 8 -25.06 9.63 -15.67
N ASN A 9 -25.96 9.40 -14.74
CA ASN A 9 -25.68 8.96 -13.38
C ASN A 9 -25.83 7.45 -13.16
N SER A 10 -26.04 6.67 -14.22
CA SER A 10 -26.34 5.23 -14.12
C SER A 10 -25.21 4.43 -13.46
N ALA A 11 -23.94 4.79 -13.74
CA ALA A 11 -22.79 4.12 -13.16
C ALA A 11 -22.71 4.32 -11.62
N PHE A 12 -23.08 5.51 -11.14
CA PHE A 12 -23.17 5.75 -9.69
C PHE A 12 -24.39 5.08 -9.07
N GLN A 13 -25.52 5.00 -9.78
CA GLN A 13 -26.69 4.25 -9.34
C GLN A 13 -26.35 2.77 -9.10
N VAL A 14 -25.54 2.16 -9.96
CA VAL A 14 -25.06 0.77 -9.76
C VAL A 14 -24.26 0.65 -8.47
N ALA A 15 -23.44 1.63 -8.14
CA ALA A 15 -22.70 1.64 -6.87
C ALA A 15 -23.64 1.73 -5.66
N LEU A 16 -24.65 2.61 -5.71
CA LEU A 16 -25.65 2.75 -4.64
C LEU A 16 -26.50 1.49 -4.45
N ASN A 17 -26.73 0.72 -5.51
CA ASN A 17 -27.48 -0.55 -5.45
C ASN A 17 -26.64 -1.71 -4.86
N SER A 18 -25.38 -1.49 -4.51
CA SER A 18 -24.53 -2.52 -3.89
C SER A 18 -25.11 -2.96 -2.54
N LYS A 19 -24.96 -4.25 -2.20
CA LYS A 19 -25.38 -4.77 -0.88
C LYS A 19 -24.68 -4.06 0.29
N ILE A 20 -23.46 -3.64 0.07
CA ILE A 20 -22.68 -2.82 1.00
C ILE A 20 -22.20 -1.61 0.20
N TYR A 21 -22.75 -0.46 0.50
CA TYR A 21 -22.32 0.83 -0.01
C TYR A 21 -21.83 1.68 1.16
N MET A 22 -20.63 2.23 1.04
CA MET A 22 -20.08 3.14 2.03
C MET A 22 -20.08 4.56 1.51
N ASP A 23 -20.73 5.45 2.24
CA ASP A 23 -20.90 6.85 1.83
C ASP A 23 -19.55 7.60 1.86
N LYS A 24 -19.05 7.95 0.68
CA LYS A 24 -17.83 8.74 0.49
C LYS A 24 -18.12 10.13 -0.09
N THR A 25 -19.38 10.55 -0.06
CA THR A 25 -19.78 11.84 -0.63
C THR A 25 -19.24 13.05 0.11
N GLY A 26 -18.64 12.88 1.29
CA GLY A 26 -17.84 13.92 1.95
C GLY A 26 -16.67 14.43 1.09
N LEU A 27 -16.18 13.64 0.12
CA LEU A 27 -15.21 14.12 -0.86
C LEU A 27 -15.76 15.30 -1.69
N LEU A 28 -17.06 15.34 -1.95
CA LEU A 28 -17.70 16.43 -2.70
C LEU A 28 -17.65 17.77 -1.96
N GLU A 29 -17.62 17.77 -0.63
CA GLU A 29 -17.42 19.01 0.14
C GLU A 29 -16.03 19.59 -0.13
N TYR A 30 -15.00 18.72 -0.16
CA TYR A 30 -13.65 19.13 -0.51
C TYR A 30 -13.58 19.64 -1.96
N THR A 31 -14.09 18.86 -2.92
CA THR A 31 -14.03 19.27 -4.34
C THR A 31 -14.84 20.52 -4.62
N ASN A 32 -15.99 20.72 -3.95
CA ASN A 32 -16.76 21.96 -4.02
C ASN A 32 -15.96 23.18 -3.54
N SER A 33 -15.19 23.00 -2.45
CA SER A 33 -14.44 24.09 -1.84
C SER A 33 -13.26 24.58 -2.69
N VAL A 34 -12.74 23.73 -3.59
CA VAL A 34 -11.58 24.04 -4.43
C VAL A 34 -11.94 24.37 -5.89
N LEU A 35 -13.23 24.36 -6.24
CA LEU A 35 -13.66 24.74 -7.59
C LEU A 35 -13.12 26.11 -7.97
N ASP A 36 -12.52 26.20 -9.15
CA ASP A 36 -12.00 27.47 -9.69
C ASP A 36 -10.84 28.09 -8.90
N THR A 37 -10.11 27.27 -8.14
CA THR A 37 -8.91 27.66 -7.39
C THR A 37 -7.66 26.97 -7.93
N PRO A 38 -6.44 27.34 -7.51
CA PRO A 38 -5.24 26.62 -7.87
C PRO A 38 -5.26 25.14 -7.42
N GLU A 39 -5.96 24.82 -6.32
CA GLU A 39 -6.10 23.49 -5.74
C GLU A 39 -7.15 22.62 -6.47
N ALA A 40 -7.78 23.15 -7.54
CA ALA A 40 -8.77 22.42 -8.34
C ALA A 40 -8.18 21.30 -9.21
N TYR A 41 -6.86 21.13 -9.21
CA TYR A 41 -6.18 20.07 -9.95
C TYR A 41 -5.76 18.96 -8.99
N ILE A 42 -6.51 17.86 -8.99
CA ILE A 42 -6.39 16.77 -8.02
C ILE A 42 -5.96 15.49 -8.73
N CYS A 43 -4.88 14.85 -8.26
CA CYS A 43 -4.54 13.47 -8.63
C CYS A 43 -4.63 12.58 -7.39
N ASN A 44 -5.62 11.69 -7.35
CA ASN A 44 -5.86 10.80 -6.23
C ASN A 44 -5.55 9.35 -6.60
N SER A 45 -4.40 8.85 -6.15
CA SER A 45 -3.87 7.53 -6.50
C SER A 45 -4.03 6.54 -5.34
N ARG A 46 -4.64 5.38 -5.63
CA ARG A 46 -4.85 4.27 -4.69
C ARG A 46 -4.65 2.93 -5.41
N PRO A 47 -4.33 1.86 -4.69
CA PRO A 47 -4.24 0.53 -5.26
C PRO A 47 -5.53 0.09 -5.97
N ARG A 48 -5.44 -1.02 -6.68
CA ARG A 48 -6.63 -1.64 -7.27
C ARG A 48 -7.66 -1.95 -6.18
N ARG A 49 -8.96 -1.82 -6.52
CA ARG A 49 -10.11 -2.18 -5.68
C ARG A 49 -10.38 -1.32 -4.44
N PHE A 50 -9.75 -0.16 -4.37
CA PHE A 50 -10.03 0.82 -3.31
C PHE A 50 -11.26 1.70 -3.59
N GLY A 51 -11.93 1.54 -4.72
CA GLY A 51 -13.16 2.29 -5.04
C GLY A 51 -12.94 3.56 -5.85
N LYS A 52 -11.79 3.70 -6.55
CA LYS A 52 -11.45 4.85 -7.39
C LYS A 52 -12.52 5.18 -8.43
N SER A 53 -12.92 4.19 -9.24
CA SER A 53 -13.94 4.38 -10.28
C SER A 53 -15.32 4.73 -9.70
N TYR A 54 -15.64 4.22 -8.49
CA TYR A 54 -16.86 4.64 -7.77
C TYR A 54 -16.83 6.14 -7.44
N THR A 55 -15.65 6.62 -7.04
CA THR A 55 -15.44 8.05 -6.77
C THR A 55 -15.55 8.88 -8.04
N ALA A 56 -14.93 8.45 -9.15
CA ALA A 56 -15.05 9.12 -10.45
C ALA A 56 -16.51 9.20 -10.93
N ASN A 57 -17.25 8.09 -10.83
CA ASN A 57 -18.66 8.01 -11.18
C ASN A 57 -19.54 8.87 -10.26
N MET A 58 -19.22 8.95 -8.96
CA MET A 58 -19.89 9.83 -8.00
C MET A 58 -19.72 11.30 -8.37
N LEU A 59 -18.48 11.72 -8.68
CA LEU A 59 -18.20 13.09 -9.13
C LEU A 59 -18.94 13.42 -10.42
N ALA A 60 -18.94 12.52 -11.41
CA ALA A 60 -19.66 12.68 -12.66
C ALA A 60 -21.17 12.82 -12.42
N ALA A 61 -21.78 11.94 -11.63
CA ALA A 61 -23.21 11.98 -11.30
C ALA A 61 -23.60 13.26 -10.53
N TYR A 62 -22.71 13.77 -9.67
CA TYR A 62 -22.98 14.96 -8.89
C TYR A 62 -22.88 16.25 -9.71
N TYR A 63 -21.83 16.38 -10.52
CA TYR A 63 -21.57 17.63 -11.23
C TYR A 63 -22.26 17.76 -12.59
N SER A 64 -22.44 16.65 -13.33
CA SER A 64 -22.92 16.67 -14.71
C SER A 64 -24.30 17.32 -14.84
N LYS A 65 -24.39 18.38 -15.66
CA LYS A 65 -25.66 19.02 -16.01
C LYS A 65 -26.56 18.12 -16.87
N GLY A 66 -26.02 16.98 -17.36
CA GLY A 66 -26.80 15.96 -18.05
C GLY A 66 -27.60 15.04 -17.12
N CYS A 67 -27.46 15.21 -15.79
CA CYS A 67 -28.08 14.34 -14.78
C CYS A 67 -29.25 15.05 -14.06
N ASP A 68 -30.12 14.22 -13.49
CA ASP A 68 -31.05 14.57 -12.40
C ASP A 68 -30.71 13.60 -11.23
N SER A 69 -29.86 14.04 -10.33
CA SER A 69 -29.26 13.18 -9.29
C SER A 69 -29.69 13.57 -7.87
N GLU A 70 -30.61 14.53 -7.67
CA GLU A 70 -30.98 15.04 -6.34
C GLU A 70 -31.35 13.88 -5.39
N LYS A 71 -32.20 12.97 -5.82
CA LYS A 71 -32.66 11.84 -5.02
C LYS A 71 -31.56 10.83 -4.66
N MET A 72 -30.48 10.77 -5.45
CA MET A 72 -29.36 9.87 -5.20
C MET A 72 -28.48 10.36 -4.06
N PHE A 73 -28.38 11.67 -3.88
CA PHE A 73 -27.50 12.30 -2.91
C PHE A 73 -28.20 12.84 -1.66
N ASP A 74 -29.52 13.04 -1.70
CA ASP A 74 -30.28 13.70 -0.62
C ASP A 74 -30.11 13.03 0.75
N GLY A 75 -30.05 11.70 0.78
CA GLY A 75 -29.83 10.91 2.01
C GLY A 75 -28.37 10.76 2.44
N LEU A 76 -27.42 11.18 1.61
CA LEU A 76 -25.98 11.00 1.83
C LEU A 76 -25.37 12.21 2.56
N THR A 77 -24.10 12.08 2.95
CA THR A 77 -23.38 13.13 3.70
C THR A 77 -23.41 14.47 2.99
N ILE A 78 -23.17 14.52 1.69
CA ILE A 78 -23.21 15.76 0.89
C ILE A 78 -24.60 16.39 0.86
N GLY A 79 -25.68 15.61 0.92
CA GLY A 79 -27.05 16.12 0.95
C GLY A 79 -27.36 17.01 2.15
N LYS A 80 -26.57 16.89 3.23
CA LYS A 80 -26.65 17.72 4.43
C LYS A 80 -25.85 19.02 4.31
N SER A 81 -25.00 19.16 3.31
CA SER A 81 -24.16 20.33 3.10
C SER A 81 -24.98 21.52 2.58
N SER A 82 -24.70 22.72 3.07
CA SER A 82 -25.33 23.97 2.60
C SER A 82 -25.07 24.23 1.11
N ASP A 83 -23.96 23.73 0.58
CA ASP A 83 -23.55 23.93 -0.81
C ASP A 83 -24.06 22.83 -1.76
N PHE A 84 -24.79 21.83 -1.24
CA PHE A 84 -25.28 20.70 -2.02
C PHE A 84 -25.97 21.13 -3.31
N LYS A 85 -27.06 21.90 -3.19
CA LYS A 85 -27.87 22.34 -4.36
C LYS A 85 -27.21 23.38 -5.24
N LYS A 86 -26.19 24.06 -4.72
CA LYS A 86 -25.43 25.06 -5.45
C LYS A 86 -24.61 24.43 -6.58
N HIS A 87 -24.11 23.22 -6.36
CA HIS A 87 -23.20 22.55 -7.27
C HIS A 87 -23.80 21.34 -7.97
N LEU A 88 -24.91 20.78 -7.43
CA LEU A 88 -25.56 19.60 -7.99
C LEU A 88 -26.04 19.82 -9.41
N ASN A 89 -25.55 19.04 -10.36
CA ASN A 89 -25.92 19.01 -11.77
C ASN A 89 -25.83 20.38 -12.49
N LYS A 90 -24.76 21.13 -12.22
CA LYS A 90 -24.59 22.51 -12.74
C LYS A 90 -23.49 22.66 -13.78
N TYR A 91 -22.63 21.64 -13.98
CA TYR A 91 -21.41 21.83 -14.73
C TYR A 91 -21.36 20.99 -16.00
N ASP A 92 -20.59 21.48 -16.98
CA ASP A 92 -20.14 20.66 -18.10
C ASP A 92 -19.05 19.70 -17.59
N VAL A 93 -19.32 18.41 -17.68
CA VAL A 93 -18.41 17.34 -17.22
C VAL A 93 -17.87 16.57 -18.41
N ILE A 94 -16.56 16.37 -18.46
CA ILE A 94 -15.91 15.41 -19.35
C ILE A 94 -15.39 14.28 -18.48
N HIS A 95 -15.85 13.05 -18.74
CA HIS A 95 -15.44 11.86 -18.01
C HIS A 95 -14.81 10.86 -18.98
N ILE A 96 -13.52 10.56 -18.77
CA ILE A 96 -12.71 9.68 -19.60
C ILE A 96 -12.23 8.51 -18.74
N ASP A 97 -12.63 7.29 -19.10
CA ASP A 97 -12.06 6.04 -18.59
C ASP A 97 -10.98 5.55 -19.58
N VAL A 98 -9.71 5.74 -19.22
CA VAL A 98 -8.59 5.39 -20.12
C VAL A 98 -8.47 3.88 -20.31
N GLN A 99 -8.85 3.08 -19.30
CA GLN A 99 -8.86 1.62 -19.41
C GLN A 99 -9.89 1.15 -20.47
N TRP A 100 -11.05 1.77 -20.50
CA TRP A 100 -12.05 1.45 -21.54
C TRP A 100 -11.54 1.79 -22.94
N PHE A 101 -10.91 2.96 -23.12
CA PHE A 101 -10.33 3.37 -24.40
C PHE A 101 -9.22 2.40 -24.83
N LEU A 102 -8.34 1.99 -23.91
CA LEU A 102 -7.27 1.02 -24.17
C LEU A 102 -7.85 -0.32 -24.66
N SER A 103 -8.91 -0.80 -24.02
CA SER A 103 -9.55 -2.08 -24.37
C SER A 103 -10.34 -2.02 -25.68
N SER A 104 -10.78 -0.84 -26.10
CA SER A 104 -11.61 -0.62 -27.28
C SER A 104 -10.79 -0.17 -28.49
N CYS A 105 -9.53 0.21 -28.31
CA CYS A 105 -8.66 0.71 -29.35
C CYS A 105 -8.06 -0.44 -30.18
N ALA A 106 -8.19 -0.37 -31.51
CA ALA A 106 -7.63 -1.39 -32.40
C ALA A 106 -6.08 -1.33 -32.50
N ASP A 107 -5.51 -0.12 -32.40
CA ASP A 107 -4.06 0.12 -32.39
C ASP A 107 -3.72 1.11 -31.27
N ILE A 108 -2.93 0.65 -30.32
CA ILE A 108 -2.50 1.45 -29.16
C ILE A 108 -1.82 2.77 -29.56
N LYS A 109 -1.21 2.85 -30.72
CA LYS A 109 -0.58 4.07 -31.23
C LYS A 109 -1.59 5.15 -31.58
N SER A 110 -2.84 4.79 -31.83
CA SER A 110 -3.93 5.73 -32.14
C SER A 110 -4.80 6.10 -30.95
N ILE A 111 -4.47 5.62 -29.74
CA ILE A 111 -5.33 5.78 -28.56
C ILE A 111 -5.57 7.25 -28.22
N ILE A 112 -4.56 8.11 -28.31
CA ILE A 112 -4.71 9.54 -28.01
C ILE A 112 -5.65 10.23 -29.01
N SER A 113 -5.49 9.89 -30.29
CA SER A 113 -6.40 10.38 -31.35
C SER A 113 -7.81 9.86 -31.14
N TYR A 114 -7.96 8.58 -30.73
CA TYR A 114 -9.28 7.99 -30.46
C TYR A 114 -9.98 8.68 -29.28
N ILE A 115 -9.29 8.91 -28.15
CA ILE A 115 -9.81 9.69 -27.02
C ILE A 115 -10.23 11.09 -27.49
N THR A 116 -9.32 11.77 -28.18
CA THR A 116 -9.55 13.15 -28.64
C THR A 116 -10.76 13.25 -29.55
N GLN A 117 -10.85 12.40 -30.59
CA GLN A 117 -11.96 12.45 -31.54
C GLN A 117 -13.28 12.10 -30.90
N SER A 118 -13.35 11.05 -30.04
CA SER A 118 -14.59 10.66 -29.38
C SER A 118 -15.17 11.78 -28.52
N VAL A 119 -14.33 12.51 -27.78
CA VAL A 119 -14.80 13.63 -26.97
C VAL A 119 -15.13 14.85 -27.83
N LEU A 120 -14.35 15.12 -28.88
CA LEU A 120 -14.62 16.23 -29.81
C LEU A 120 -15.94 16.06 -30.57
N GLU A 121 -16.29 14.85 -30.99
CA GLU A 121 -17.59 14.55 -31.64
C GLU A 121 -18.75 14.95 -30.72
N GLU A 122 -18.74 14.53 -29.47
CA GLU A 122 -19.78 14.90 -28.51
C GLU A 122 -19.77 16.41 -28.18
N LEU A 123 -18.61 17.05 -28.04
CA LEU A 123 -18.54 18.49 -27.83
C LEU A 123 -19.10 19.27 -29.01
N LYS A 124 -18.92 18.81 -30.25
CA LYS A 124 -19.51 19.43 -31.45
C LYS A 124 -21.03 19.30 -31.46
N GLU A 125 -21.59 18.20 -30.97
CA GLU A 125 -23.04 18.03 -30.82
C GLU A 125 -23.63 19.02 -29.78
N TYR A 126 -22.88 19.26 -28.67
CA TYR A 126 -23.33 20.21 -27.64
C TYR A 126 -23.11 21.68 -28.02
N TYR A 127 -22.07 21.97 -28.82
CA TYR A 127 -21.65 23.34 -29.17
C TYR A 127 -21.44 23.51 -30.69
N PRO A 128 -22.45 23.18 -31.53
CA PRO A 128 -22.28 23.17 -32.99
C PRO A 128 -21.95 24.56 -33.57
N GLU A 129 -22.46 25.64 -32.95
CA GLU A 129 -22.20 27.01 -33.41
C GLU A 129 -20.80 27.52 -33.06
N VAL A 130 -20.09 26.84 -32.14
CA VAL A 130 -18.81 27.29 -31.61
C VAL A 130 -17.65 26.49 -32.17
N LEU A 131 -17.85 25.21 -32.44
CA LEU A 131 -16.80 24.28 -32.86
C LEU A 131 -16.87 23.96 -34.35
N PRO A 132 -15.99 24.55 -35.18
CA PRO A 132 -15.86 24.17 -36.59
C PRO A 132 -15.28 22.75 -36.72
N ASN A 133 -15.48 22.17 -37.93
CA ASN A 133 -15.02 20.81 -38.22
C ASN A 133 -13.47 20.62 -38.09
N GLU A 134 -12.71 21.71 -38.18
CA GLU A 134 -11.25 21.73 -38.22
C GLU A 134 -10.60 21.77 -36.84
N VAL A 135 -11.36 21.68 -35.72
CA VAL A 135 -10.77 21.62 -34.37
C VAL A 135 -10.07 20.29 -34.17
N LEU A 136 -8.78 20.32 -33.85
CA LEU A 136 -7.91 19.15 -33.80
C LEU A 136 -7.57 18.70 -32.37
N THR A 137 -7.67 19.57 -31.35
CA THR A 137 -7.30 19.24 -29.98
C THR A 137 -8.40 19.59 -28.99
N LEU A 138 -8.48 18.81 -27.89
CA LEU A 138 -9.42 19.12 -26.81
C LEU A 138 -9.15 20.48 -26.18
N ALA A 139 -7.90 20.83 -25.95
CA ALA A 139 -7.53 22.12 -25.37
C ALA A 139 -8.04 23.31 -26.20
N ASP A 140 -7.92 23.25 -27.54
CA ASP A 140 -8.44 24.27 -28.43
C ASP A 140 -9.98 24.34 -28.39
N ALA A 141 -10.66 23.17 -28.40
CA ALA A 141 -12.11 23.09 -28.28
C ALA A 141 -12.62 23.74 -26.99
N LEU A 142 -12.03 23.36 -25.84
CA LEU A 142 -12.45 23.89 -24.54
C LEU A 142 -12.19 25.39 -24.42
N SER A 143 -11.04 25.88 -24.96
CA SER A 143 -10.74 27.31 -25.01
C SER A 143 -11.73 28.10 -25.84
N ARG A 144 -12.15 27.59 -27.04
CA ARG A 144 -13.15 28.21 -27.89
C ARG A 144 -14.53 28.28 -27.23
N ILE A 145 -14.97 27.14 -26.63
CA ILE A 145 -16.23 27.10 -25.91
C ILE A 145 -16.22 28.11 -24.76
N ARG A 146 -15.14 28.13 -23.96
CA ARG A 146 -15.00 29.09 -22.86
C ARG A 146 -15.09 30.54 -23.33
N ASN A 147 -14.38 30.87 -24.40
CA ASN A 147 -14.36 32.24 -24.93
C ASN A 147 -15.71 32.66 -25.49
N SER A 148 -16.46 31.76 -26.11
CA SER A 148 -17.76 32.05 -26.73
C SER A 148 -18.92 32.06 -25.73
N THR A 149 -18.90 31.10 -24.77
CA THR A 149 -20.08 30.85 -23.90
C THR A 149 -19.87 31.24 -22.44
N GLY A 150 -18.62 31.41 -22.03
CA GLY A 150 -18.29 31.59 -20.61
C GLY A 150 -18.24 30.29 -19.81
N GLN A 151 -18.57 29.12 -20.38
CA GLN A 151 -18.60 27.84 -19.68
C GLN A 151 -17.21 27.33 -19.36
N LYS A 152 -17.07 26.70 -18.18
CA LYS A 152 -15.89 25.96 -17.76
C LYS A 152 -16.24 24.50 -17.57
N PHE A 153 -15.21 23.66 -17.52
CA PHE A 153 -15.36 22.22 -17.51
C PHE A 153 -14.81 21.59 -16.23
N ILE A 154 -15.49 20.56 -15.76
CA ILE A 154 -14.96 19.58 -14.82
C ILE A 154 -14.47 18.40 -15.65
N VAL A 155 -13.18 18.09 -15.56
CA VAL A 155 -12.56 16.99 -16.29
C VAL A 155 -12.17 15.89 -15.32
N ILE A 156 -12.75 14.71 -15.49
CA ILE A 156 -12.50 13.51 -14.69
C ILE A 156 -11.83 12.48 -15.59
N ILE A 157 -10.64 12.00 -15.20
CA ILE A 157 -9.93 10.93 -15.91
C ILE A 157 -9.71 9.76 -14.95
N ASP A 158 -10.42 8.66 -15.18
CA ASP A 158 -10.25 7.42 -14.44
C ASP A 158 -9.17 6.54 -15.07
N GLU A 159 -8.41 5.82 -14.23
CA GLU A 159 -7.26 4.98 -14.60
C GLU A 159 -6.24 5.75 -15.49
N TRP A 160 -5.98 7.05 -15.13
CA TRP A 160 -5.14 7.96 -15.92
C TRP A 160 -3.76 7.36 -16.23
N ASP A 161 -3.23 6.53 -15.34
CA ASP A 161 -1.87 5.99 -15.39
C ASP A 161 -1.76 4.63 -16.12
N ILE A 162 -2.85 4.10 -16.67
CA ILE A 162 -2.84 2.78 -17.30
C ILE A 162 -1.82 2.71 -18.46
N LEU A 163 -1.73 3.75 -19.28
CA LEU A 163 -0.76 3.81 -20.37
C LEU A 163 0.69 3.94 -19.90
N ILE A 164 0.91 4.33 -18.65
CA ILE A 164 2.26 4.39 -18.03
C ILE A 164 2.64 3.04 -17.43
N ARG A 165 1.66 2.25 -16.96
CA ARG A 165 1.85 0.96 -16.29
C ARG A 165 1.78 -0.23 -17.21
N ASP A 166 1.07 -0.13 -18.33
CA ASP A 166 0.84 -1.26 -19.23
C ASP A 166 2.11 -1.58 -20.01
N GLU A 167 2.55 -2.84 -19.94
CA GLU A 167 3.76 -3.32 -20.61
C GLU A 167 3.64 -3.27 -22.15
N ALA A 168 2.42 -3.34 -22.69
CA ALA A 168 2.18 -3.22 -24.12
C ALA A 168 2.37 -1.79 -24.64
N THR A 169 2.38 -0.80 -23.74
CA THR A 169 2.55 0.61 -24.09
C THR A 169 4.01 0.94 -24.27
N ASN A 170 4.42 1.26 -25.49
CA ASN A 170 5.78 1.68 -25.74
C ASN A 170 6.05 3.13 -25.29
N LYS A 171 7.32 3.50 -25.18
CA LYS A 171 7.77 4.81 -24.71
C LYS A 171 7.19 5.98 -25.53
N ALA A 172 7.04 5.82 -26.85
CA ALA A 172 6.53 6.88 -27.72
C ALA A 172 5.06 7.22 -27.40
N VAL A 173 4.21 6.20 -27.19
CA VAL A 173 2.81 6.38 -26.78
C VAL A 173 2.72 7.03 -25.40
N GLN A 174 3.59 6.63 -24.45
CA GLN A 174 3.65 7.25 -23.13
C GLN A 174 4.01 8.74 -23.20
N GLU A 175 4.99 9.10 -24.03
CA GLU A 175 5.42 10.50 -24.25
C GLU A 175 4.30 11.30 -24.91
N GLU A 176 3.62 10.76 -25.91
CA GLU A 176 2.46 11.38 -26.57
C GLU A 176 1.31 11.61 -25.59
N TYR A 177 1.03 10.63 -24.73
CA TYR A 177 -0.01 10.74 -23.71
C TYR A 177 0.31 11.83 -22.68
N ILE A 178 1.54 11.88 -22.20
CA ILE A 178 1.99 12.95 -21.27
C ILE A 178 1.91 14.30 -21.96
N TYR A 179 2.25 14.40 -23.26
CA TYR A 179 2.12 15.63 -24.04
C TYR A 179 0.65 16.07 -24.16
N PHE A 180 -0.26 15.13 -24.42
CA PHE A 180 -1.71 15.38 -24.45
C PHE A 180 -2.21 15.92 -23.10
N LEU A 181 -1.88 15.29 -21.98
CA LEU A 181 -2.27 15.76 -20.65
C LEU A 181 -1.71 17.15 -20.32
N ARG A 182 -0.46 17.42 -20.73
CA ARG A 182 0.14 18.76 -20.59
C ARG A 182 -0.62 19.81 -21.38
N GLY A 183 -0.97 19.52 -22.62
CA GLY A 183 -1.75 20.42 -23.44
C GLY A 183 -3.11 20.74 -22.83
N LEU A 184 -3.74 19.74 -22.18
CA LEU A 184 -5.06 19.88 -21.58
C LEU A 184 -5.02 20.63 -20.23
N PHE A 185 -3.96 20.48 -19.42
CA PHE A 185 -3.96 20.93 -18.02
C PHE A 185 -2.88 21.94 -17.66
N LYS A 186 -1.79 22.07 -18.42
CA LYS A 186 -0.63 22.87 -18.00
C LYS A 186 -0.55 24.22 -18.70
N GLY A 187 -0.33 25.27 -17.93
CA GLY A 187 -0.17 26.64 -18.41
C GLY A 187 -1.34 27.54 -18.03
N THR A 188 -1.34 28.78 -18.54
CA THR A 188 -2.37 29.78 -18.20
C THR A 188 -3.71 29.54 -18.91
N GLU A 189 -3.71 29.02 -20.15
CA GLU A 189 -4.96 28.79 -20.88
C GLU A 189 -5.86 27.75 -20.19
N PRO A 190 -5.36 26.59 -19.71
CA PRO A 190 -6.18 25.64 -18.97
C PRO A 190 -6.92 26.23 -17.77
N THR A 191 -6.33 27.15 -17.03
CA THR A 191 -6.99 27.78 -15.87
C THR A 191 -8.26 28.58 -16.24
N LYS A 192 -8.41 28.95 -17.51
CA LYS A 192 -9.57 29.69 -17.99
C LYS A 192 -10.77 28.78 -18.26
N TYR A 193 -10.52 27.54 -18.72
CA TYR A 193 -11.60 26.60 -19.10
C TYR A 193 -11.75 25.41 -18.16
N ILE A 194 -10.77 25.09 -17.31
CA ILE A 194 -10.90 24.05 -16.28
C ILE A 194 -11.44 24.68 -15.00
N GLN A 195 -12.48 24.09 -14.44
CA GLN A 195 -13.03 24.42 -13.13
C GLN A 195 -12.62 23.42 -12.06
N LEU A 196 -12.48 22.15 -12.43
CA LEU A 196 -11.93 21.06 -11.64
C LEU A 196 -11.30 20.03 -12.57
N ALA A 197 -10.12 19.56 -12.26
CA ALA A 197 -9.50 18.39 -12.87
C ALA A 197 -9.30 17.31 -11.81
N TYR A 198 -9.88 16.13 -12.01
CA TYR A 198 -9.75 15.01 -11.09
C TYR A 198 -9.21 13.79 -11.83
N LEU A 199 -7.96 13.44 -11.55
CA LEU A 199 -7.32 12.24 -12.06
C LEU A 199 -7.37 11.15 -10.99
N THR A 200 -7.72 9.91 -11.36
CA THR A 200 -7.61 8.77 -10.48
C THR A 200 -6.91 7.62 -11.17
N GLY A 201 -6.04 6.93 -10.42
CA GLY A 201 -5.20 5.85 -10.90
C GLY A 201 -4.50 5.13 -9.76
N ILE A 202 -3.48 4.35 -10.08
CA ILE A 202 -2.64 3.66 -9.09
C ILE A 202 -1.39 4.47 -8.81
N LEU A 203 -0.71 4.93 -9.86
CA LEU A 203 0.53 5.69 -9.71
C LEU A 203 0.27 7.19 -9.53
N PRO A 204 1.14 7.85 -8.75
CA PRO A 204 1.27 9.31 -8.80
C PRO A 204 1.72 9.76 -10.18
N ILE A 205 1.64 11.06 -10.44
CA ILE A 205 2.03 11.64 -11.73
C ILE A 205 3.51 11.39 -12.00
N LYS A 206 3.82 10.94 -13.23
CA LYS A 206 5.18 10.65 -13.67
C LYS A 206 6.10 11.84 -13.46
N LYS A 207 7.28 11.59 -12.89
CA LYS A 207 8.32 12.61 -12.69
C LYS A 207 9.24 12.66 -13.91
N GLU A 208 9.43 13.85 -14.43
CA GLU A 208 10.48 14.14 -15.43
C GLU A 208 11.64 14.83 -14.74
N LYS A 209 12.83 14.19 -14.73
CA LYS A 209 13.97 14.61 -13.93
C LYS A 209 13.59 14.68 -12.43
N THR A 210 13.39 15.89 -11.88
CA THR A 210 13.06 16.13 -10.47
C THR A 210 11.65 16.67 -10.24
N GLN A 211 10.87 16.93 -11.30
CA GLN A 211 9.55 17.55 -11.21
C GLN A 211 8.49 16.62 -11.78
N SER A 212 7.26 16.72 -11.26
CA SER A 212 6.09 16.10 -11.85
C SER A 212 5.85 16.62 -13.27
N ALA A 213 5.43 15.74 -14.19
CA ALA A 213 5.05 16.12 -15.55
C ALA A 213 3.91 17.14 -15.57
N LEU A 214 2.99 17.04 -14.58
CA LEU A 214 1.87 17.94 -14.32
C LEU A 214 2.03 18.54 -12.91
N ASN A 215 2.98 19.45 -12.75
CA ASN A 215 3.36 20.02 -11.46
C ASN A 215 2.34 21.02 -10.86
N ASN A 216 1.21 21.20 -11.52
CA ASN A 216 0.07 21.97 -11.04
C ASN A 216 -1.00 21.10 -10.35
N PHE A 217 -0.78 19.79 -10.28
CA PHE A 217 -1.70 18.89 -9.57
C PHE A 217 -1.26 18.67 -8.13
N ASP A 218 -2.21 18.71 -7.22
CA ASP A 218 -2.06 18.20 -5.86
C ASP A 218 -2.20 16.66 -5.88
N GLU A 219 -1.16 15.98 -5.41
CA GLU A 219 -1.08 14.52 -5.47
C GLU A 219 -1.39 13.89 -4.11
N PHE A 220 -2.44 13.07 -4.06
CA PHE A 220 -2.89 12.31 -2.90
C PHE A 220 -2.62 10.82 -3.15
N THR A 221 -1.61 10.26 -2.48
CA THR A 221 -1.05 8.96 -2.83
C THR A 221 -0.99 8.01 -1.63
N MET A 222 -0.50 6.77 -1.83
CA MET A 222 -0.25 5.83 -0.73
C MET A 222 0.87 6.28 0.22
N VAL A 223 1.80 7.10 -0.25
CA VAL A 223 2.89 7.64 0.57
C VAL A 223 2.56 9.02 1.16
N SER A 224 1.55 9.71 0.63
CA SER A 224 1.09 11.02 1.11
C SER A 224 -0.38 11.22 0.74
N ALA A 225 -1.28 10.74 1.59
CA ALA A 225 -2.72 10.75 1.29
C ALA A 225 -3.43 12.07 1.64
N GLY A 226 -2.79 12.95 2.40
CA GLY A 226 -3.31 14.25 2.77
C GLY A 226 -4.71 14.20 3.39
N THR A 227 -5.52 15.20 3.08
CA THR A 227 -6.91 15.32 3.56
C THR A 227 -7.87 14.36 2.87
N LEU A 228 -7.47 13.73 1.75
CA LEU A 228 -8.30 12.79 1.02
C LEU A 228 -8.18 11.34 1.51
N ALA A 229 -7.41 11.10 2.58
CA ALA A 229 -7.19 9.78 3.16
C ALA A 229 -8.49 8.97 3.42
N PRO A 230 -9.58 9.51 4.02
CA PRO A 230 -10.75 8.73 4.39
C PRO A 230 -11.73 8.47 3.24
N PHE A 231 -11.56 9.14 2.08
CA PHE A 231 -12.58 9.13 1.03
C PHE A 231 -12.42 8.02 -0.01
N ILE A 232 -11.27 7.32 -0.03
CA ILE A 232 -11.07 6.16 -0.91
C ILE A 232 -10.51 5.00 -0.08
N GLY A 233 -11.20 3.87 -0.11
CA GLY A 233 -11.03 2.76 0.80
C GLY A 233 -12.03 2.82 1.95
N PHE A 234 -12.04 1.82 2.84
CA PHE A 234 -12.87 1.83 4.05
C PHE A 234 -12.02 2.19 5.27
N THR A 235 -12.49 3.11 6.08
CA THR A 235 -11.84 3.45 7.35
C THR A 235 -12.08 2.39 8.42
N GLU A 236 -11.25 2.35 9.44
CA GLU A 236 -11.41 1.40 10.55
C GLU A 236 -12.79 1.50 11.23
N GLU A 237 -13.31 2.71 11.39
CA GLU A 237 -14.63 2.93 11.98
C GLU A 237 -15.75 2.33 11.11
N GLU A 238 -15.69 2.55 9.80
CA GLU A 238 -16.65 1.95 8.86
C GLU A 238 -16.58 0.43 8.88
N VAL A 239 -15.37 -0.14 8.97
CA VAL A 239 -15.19 -1.61 9.05
C VAL A 239 -15.70 -2.17 10.38
N LYS A 240 -15.51 -1.47 11.51
CA LYS A 240 -16.10 -1.86 12.79
C LYS A 240 -17.62 -1.93 12.73
N ASN A 241 -18.25 -0.90 12.17
CA ASN A 241 -19.70 -0.86 11.99
C ASN A 241 -20.20 -2.02 11.11
N LEU A 242 -19.49 -2.33 10.02
CA LEU A 242 -19.80 -3.50 9.19
C LEU A 242 -19.62 -4.82 9.94
N CYS A 243 -18.59 -4.94 10.77
CA CYS A 243 -18.40 -6.15 11.58
C CYS A 243 -19.56 -6.38 12.56
N GLU A 244 -20.06 -5.33 13.19
CA GLU A 244 -21.24 -5.39 14.04
C GLU A 244 -22.50 -5.79 13.26
N GLU A 245 -22.76 -5.13 12.12
CA GLU A 245 -23.92 -5.40 11.26
C GLU A 245 -23.93 -6.84 10.71
N TYR A 246 -22.77 -7.33 10.26
CA TYR A 246 -22.62 -8.66 9.65
C TYR A 246 -22.18 -9.74 10.62
N HIS A 247 -22.12 -9.46 11.92
CA HIS A 247 -21.70 -10.37 12.99
C HIS A 247 -20.36 -11.05 12.71
N LYS A 248 -19.34 -10.25 12.37
CA LYS A 248 -17.97 -10.70 12.13
C LYS A 248 -17.06 -10.25 13.26
N ASP A 249 -16.06 -11.08 13.56
CA ASP A 249 -15.00 -10.76 14.51
C ASP A 249 -14.08 -9.67 13.90
N PHE A 250 -14.10 -8.48 14.53
CA PHE A 250 -13.33 -7.34 14.06
C PHE A 250 -11.82 -7.60 14.12
N ASP A 251 -11.31 -8.23 15.18
CA ASP A 251 -9.87 -8.48 15.33
C ASP A 251 -9.37 -9.43 14.24
N LYS A 252 -10.19 -10.40 13.87
CA LYS A 252 -9.90 -11.28 12.74
C LYS A 252 -9.94 -10.55 11.40
N VAL A 253 -10.93 -9.67 11.18
CA VAL A 253 -10.99 -8.83 9.97
C VAL A 253 -9.79 -7.90 9.90
N LYS A 254 -9.40 -7.29 11.02
CA LYS A 254 -8.22 -6.45 11.14
C LYS A 254 -6.95 -7.21 10.79
N LYS A 255 -6.71 -8.37 11.37
CA LYS A 255 -5.54 -9.21 11.07
C LYS A 255 -5.41 -9.53 9.58
N TRP A 256 -6.55 -9.78 8.92
CA TRP A 256 -6.56 -10.21 7.52
C TRP A 256 -6.49 -9.09 6.50
N TYR A 257 -7.04 -7.89 6.78
CA TYR A 257 -7.33 -6.89 5.74
C TYR A 257 -6.94 -5.46 6.09
N ASP A 258 -6.41 -5.19 7.30
CA ASP A 258 -5.92 -3.86 7.70
C ASP A 258 -4.51 -3.57 7.13
N GLY A 259 -3.91 -2.46 7.55
CA GLY A 259 -2.48 -2.17 7.44
C GLY A 259 -2.12 -1.07 6.46
N TYR A 260 -3.07 -0.29 5.97
CA TYR A 260 -2.76 0.91 5.19
C TYR A 260 -2.98 2.15 6.04
N LEU A 261 -1.92 2.60 6.72
CA LEU A 261 -1.94 3.85 7.48
C LEU A 261 -1.81 5.03 6.53
N LEU A 262 -2.92 5.70 6.25
CA LEU A 262 -2.96 6.89 5.41
C LEU A 262 -3.20 8.13 6.28
N ARG A 263 -2.15 8.89 6.57
CA ARG A 263 -2.15 9.98 7.56
C ARG A 263 -2.56 9.44 8.94
N ASP A 264 -3.74 9.80 9.42
CA ASP A 264 -4.28 9.41 10.73
C ASP A 264 -5.33 8.29 10.63
N TYR A 265 -5.57 7.75 9.43
CA TYR A 265 -6.61 6.76 9.16
C TYR A 265 -6.02 5.39 8.84
N GLN A 266 -6.48 4.37 9.54
CA GLN A 266 -6.36 3.00 9.08
C GLN A 266 -7.40 2.76 7.98
N VAL A 267 -6.92 2.36 6.81
CA VAL A 267 -7.75 2.19 5.60
C VAL A 267 -7.63 0.76 5.11
N TYR A 268 -8.76 0.16 4.80
CA TYR A 268 -8.91 -1.23 4.37
C TYR A 268 -9.27 -1.29 2.89
N ASN A 269 -8.90 -2.39 2.24
CA ASN A 269 -9.35 -2.68 0.88
C ASN A 269 -10.85 -3.02 0.87
N PRO A 270 -11.71 -2.21 0.24
CA PRO A 270 -13.16 -2.44 0.20
C PRO A 270 -13.55 -3.81 -0.35
N ARG A 271 -12.85 -4.30 -1.38
CA ARG A 271 -13.17 -5.59 -2.01
C ARG A 271 -13.01 -6.76 -1.07
N ALA A 272 -11.92 -6.77 -0.31
CA ALA A 272 -11.65 -7.82 0.67
C ALA A 272 -12.67 -7.76 1.81
N VAL A 273 -12.91 -6.56 2.37
CA VAL A 273 -13.90 -6.36 3.44
C VAL A 273 -15.31 -6.77 3.00
N VAL A 274 -15.80 -6.26 1.87
CA VAL A 274 -17.13 -6.65 1.35
C VAL A 274 -17.22 -8.16 1.13
N SER A 275 -16.17 -8.77 0.59
CA SER A 275 -16.17 -10.22 0.35
C SER A 275 -16.27 -11.02 1.63
N VAL A 276 -15.50 -10.69 2.68
CA VAL A 276 -15.59 -11.41 3.97
C VAL A 276 -16.92 -11.17 4.67
N MET A 277 -17.50 -9.97 4.60
CA MET A 277 -18.82 -9.69 5.17
C MET A 277 -19.89 -10.60 4.53
N LEU A 278 -19.90 -10.67 3.20
CA LEU A 278 -20.94 -11.38 2.45
C LEU A 278 -20.72 -12.90 2.40
N LYS A 279 -19.46 -13.37 2.28
CA LYS A 279 -19.13 -14.79 2.12
C LYS A 279 -18.79 -15.48 3.45
N GLY A 280 -18.28 -14.74 4.44
CA GLY A 280 -17.89 -15.27 5.75
C GLY A 280 -16.55 -16.02 5.77
N GLU A 281 -15.84 -16.11 4.65
CA GLU A 281 -14.58 -16.82 4.51
C GLU A 281 -13.40 -15.85 4.67
N PHE A 282 -12.43 -16.19 5.51
CA PHE A 282 -11.17 -15.46 5.65
C PHE A 282 -10.12 -16.09 4.74
N LYS A 283 -9.82 -15.44 3.64
CA LYS A 283 -8.84 -15.86 2.63
C LYS A 283 -8.32 -14.67 1.86
N SER A 284 -7.30 -14.85 1.01
CA SER A 284 -6.92 -13.81 0.06
C SER A 284 -8.01 -13.65 -1.00
N TYR A 285 -8.58 -12.43 -1.06
CA TYR A 285 -9.44 -11.95 -2.15
C TYR A 285 -8.63 -11.12 -3.15
N TRP A 286 -7.40 -10.80 -2.81
CA TRP A 286 -6.47 -10.08 -3.68
C TRP A 286 -6.13 -10.91 -4.91
N SER A 287 -5.83 -12.19 -4.71
CA SER A 287 -5.51 -13.15 -5.78
C SER A 287 -6.64 -13.37 -6.80
N GLU A 288 -7.91 -13.19 -6.40
CA GLU A 288 -9.04 -13.26 -7.35
C GLU A 288 -8.97 -12.16 -8.44
N THR A 289 -8.07 -11.19 -8.34
CA THR A 289 -8.13 -9.94 -9.11
C THR A 289 -6.80 -9.32 -9.50
N ALA A 290 -5.75 -9.63 -8.78
CA ALA A 290 -4.39 -9.24 -9.07
C ALA A 290 -3.51 -10.42 -8.68
N SER A 291 -2.98 -11.12 -9.64
CA SER A 291 -2.15 -12.29 -9.41
C SER A 291 -0.82 -11.84 -8.77
N TYR A 292 -0.30 -12.64 -7.83
CA TYR A 292 1.08 -12.50 -7.32
C TYR A 292 2.10 -12.45 -8.46
N GLU A 293 1.75 -12.95 -9.64
CA GLU A 293 2.57 -12.88 -10.84
C GLU A 293 2.96 -11.45 -11.22
N ALA A 294 2.13 -10.44 -10.88
CA ALA A 294 2.45 -9.05 -11.16
C ALA A 294 3.66 -8.52 -10.35
N ILE A 295 3.93 -9.10 -9.16
CA ILE A 295 5.06 -8.69 -8.32
C ILE A 295 6.29 -9.58 -8.49
N VAL A 296 6.14 -10.77 -9.08
CA VAL A 296 7.26 -11.69 -9.31
C VAL A 296 8.41 -11.03 -10.11
N PRO A 297 8.17 -10.29 -11.20
CA PRO A 297 9.23 -9.57 -11.89
C PRO A 297 9.94 -8.56 -11.00
N LEU A 298 9.19 -7.84 -10.15
CA LEU A 298 9.72 -6.80 -9.28
C LEU A 298 10.65 -7.37 -8.20
N ILE A 299 10.20 -8.41 -7.49
CA ILE A 299 11.01 -9.04 -6.45
C ILE A 299 12.21 -9.81 -6.98
N ASN A 300 12.18 -10.17 -8.28
CA ASN A 300 13.29 -10.82 -8.96
C ASN A 300 14.31 -9.82 -9.56
N MET A 301 14.03 -8.52 -9.52
CA MET A 301 15.04 -7.51 -9.83
C MET A 301 16.17 -7.63 -8.82
N ASN A 302 17.38 -7.98 -9.30
CA ASN A 302 18.50 -8.32 -8.42
C ASN A 302 19.20 -7.07 -7.84
N TYR A 303 18.41 -6.16 -7.24
CA TYR A 303 18.97 -5.00 -6.53
C TYR A 303 19.50 -5.42 -5.16
N ASP A 304 20.67 -4.87 -4.80
CA ASP A 304 21.31 -5.16 -3.52
C ASP A 304 20.37 -4.84 -2.33
N GLY A 305 20.23 -5.80 -1.44
CA GLY A 305 19.36 -5.71 -0.26
C GLY A 305 17.85 -5.85 -0.51
N LEU A 306 17.37 -6.00 -1.75
CA LEU A 306 15.93 -6.15 -2.02
C LEU A 306 15.38 -7.44 -1.43
N LYS A 307 16.06 -8.55 -1.64
CA LYS A 307 15.66 -9.86 -1.11
C LYS A 307 15.59 -9.86 0.41
N THR A 308 16.66 -9.34 1.04
CA THR A 308 16.72 -9.21 2.50
C THR A 308 15.56 -8.37 3.03
N ALA A 309 15.25 -7.25 2.37
CA ALA A 309 14.14 -6.38 2.75
C ALA A 309 12.77 -7.09 2.68
N ILE A 310 12.50 -7.85 1.62
CA ILE A 310 11.25 -8.60 1.46
C ILE A 310 11.10 -9.64 2.59
N ILE A 311 12.17 -10.35 2.92
CA ILE A 311 12.16 -11.36 3.98
C ILE A 311 12.00 -10.72 5.37
N GLU A 312 12.70 -9.62 5.63
CA GLU A 312 12.54 -8.86 6.88
C GLU A 312 11.08 -8.45 7.07
N MET A 313 10.43 -7.98 6.01
CA MET A 313 9.01 -7.60 6.06
C MET A 313 8.06 -8.80 6.17
N LEU A 314 8.33 -9.92 5.49
CA LEU A 314 7.56 -11.16 5.62
C LEU A 314 7.63 -11.73 7.05
N SER A 315 8.76 -11.54 7.72
CA SER A 315 8.96 -11.91 9.13
C SER A 315 8.38 -10.89 10.13
N GLY A 316 7.56 -9.93 9.67
CA GLY A 316 6.92 -8.93 10.51
C GLY A 316 7.79 -7.72 10.86
N GLY A 317 8.97 -7.58 10.24
CA GLY A 317 9.82 -6.39 10.39
C GLY A 317 9.39 -5.22 9.51
N GLU A 318 10.02 -4.06 9.74
CA GLU A 318 9.83 -2.84 8.96
C GLU A 318 11.16 -2.43 8.31
N VAL A 319 11.13 -2.02 7.04
CA VAL A 319 12.31 -1.62 6.28
C VAL A 319 12.23 -0.15 5.90
N LYS A 320 13.31 0.61 6.14
CA LYS A 320 13.39 2.01 5.68
C LYS A 320 13.40 2.08 4.16
N VAL A 321 12.59 2.99 3.61
CA VAL A 321 12.45 3.22 2.17
C VAL A 321 12.53 4.70 1.86
N ASN A 322 13.38 5.06 0.89
CA ASN A 322 13.44 6.39 0.33
C ASN A 322 12.49 6.49 -0.88
N THR A 323 11.27 6.94 -0.64
CA THR A 323 10.25 7.07 -1.70
C THR A 323 10.50 8.21 -2.69
N ALA A 324 11.47 9.09 -2.44
CA ALA A 324 11.72 10.26 -3.29
C ALA A 324 12.43 9.90 -4.60
N THR A 325 13.15 8.77 -4.66
CA THR A 325 13.93 8.34 -5.84
C THR A 325 13.03 7.78 -6.95
N PHE A 326 11.90 7.21 -6.59
CA PHE A 326 10.96 6.63 -7.54
C PHE A 326 10.36 7.69 -8.48
N LYS A 327 10.40 7.42 -9.78
CA LYS A 327 9.93 8.34 -10.82
C LYS A 327 8.49 8.14 -11.27
N ASN A 328 7.75 7.32 -10.54
CA ASN A 328 6.35 7.00 -10.79
C ASN A 328 6.12 6.37 -12.17
N ASP A 329 7.06 5.58 -12.64
CA ASP A 329 6.93 4.75 -13.85
C ASP A 329 7.68 3.41 -13.68
N THR A 330 7.34 2.42 -14.50
CA THR A 330 7.92 1.07 -14.45
C THR A 330 9.24 0.95 -15.21
N VAL A 331 9.55 1.89 -16.10
CA VAL A 331 10.73 1.83 -16.98
C VAL A 331 11.99 2.32 -16.27
N ASN A 332 11.83 3.24 -15.31
CA ASN A 332 12.93 3.89 -14.61
C ASN A 332 13.17 3.36 -13.19
N ILE A 333 12.85 2.11 -12.91
CA ILE A 333 13.18 1.44 -11.65
C ILE A 333 14.70 1.16 -11.66
N GLN A 334 15.45 1.70 -10.69
CA GLN A 334 16.90 1.61 -10.65
C GLN A 334 17.46 1.15 -9.30
N SER A 335 16.62 1.01 -8.28
CA SER A 335 17.05 0.67 -6.92
C SER A 335 16.02 -0.19 -6.18
N LYS A 336 16.47 -0.80 -5.08
CA LYS A 336 15.58 -1.45 -4.11
C LYS A 336 14.45 -0.53 -3.66
N ASP A 337 14.76 0.73 -3.36
CA ASP A 337 13.81 1.69 -2.83
C ASP A 337 12.73 2.06 -3.87
N ASP A 338 13.09 2.08 -5.17
CA ASP A 338 12.12 2.29 -6.25
C ASP A 338 11.15 1.10 -6.36
N VAL A 339 11.66 -0.14 -6.27
CA VAL A 339 10.83 -1.35 -6.26
C VAL A 339 9.88 -1.33 -5.07
N LEU A 340 10.38 -1.08 -3.86
CA LEU A 340 9.55 -1.05 -2.65
C LEU A 340 8.51 0.08 -2.72
N THR A 341 8.87 1.26 -3.25
CA THR A 341 7.92 2.37 -3.43
C THR A 341 6.83 2.00 -4.44
N TYR A 342 7.19 1.36 -5.53
CA TYR A 342 6.20 0.88 -6.50
C TYR A 342 5.26 -0.15 -5.86
N MET A 343 5.79 -1.09 -5.07
CA MET A 343 4.97 -2.06 -4.33
C MET A 343 4.03 -1.40 -3.31
N ILE A 344 4.42 -0.27 -2.69
CA ILE A 344 3.55 0.53 -1.83
C ILE A 344 2.38 1.10 -2.65
N HIS A 345 2.63 1.68 -3.82
CA HIS A 345 1.58 2.21 -4.69
C HIS A 345 0.64 1.13 -5.23
N LEU A 346 1.17 -0.06 -5.51
CA LEU A 346 0.36 -1.22 -5.89
C LEU A 346 -0.47 -1.81 -4.74
N GLY A 347 -0.15 -1.48 -3.48
CA GLY A 347 -0.83 -1.99 -2.29
C GLY A 347 -0.29 -3.31 -1.74
N TYR A 348 0.87 -3.78 -2.22
CA TYR A 348 1.54 -4.96 -1.64
C TYR A 348 2.36 -4.63 -0.40
N LEU A 349 2.61 -3.36 -0.12
CA LEU A 349 3.25 -2.91 1.10
C LEU A 349 2.46 -1.78 1.74
N GLY A 350 2.40 -1.78 3.07
CA GLY A 350 2.03 -0.62 3.88
C GLY A 350 3.22 0.33 4.02
N TYR A 351 2.95 1.60 4.33
CA TYR A 351 3.99 2.61 4.53
C TYR A 351 3.66 3.53 5.71
N ASP A 352 4.60 3.67 6.62
CA ASP A 352 4.54 4.67 7.69
C ASP A 352 5.31 5.92 7.25
N GLN A 353 4.57 7.01 6.97
CA GLN A 353 5.14 8.28 6.52
C GLN A 353 6.06 8.92 7.56
N ASN A 354 5.75 8.76 8.86
CA ASN A 354 6.52 9.37 9.94
C ASN A 354 7.86 8.64 10.14
N ARG A 355 7.84 7.31 10.13
CA ARG A 355 9.02 6.47 10.28
C ARG A 355 9.79 6.28 8.97
N LYS A 356 9.14 6.55 7.83
CA LYS A 356 9.63 6.27 6.47
C LYS A 356 9.96 4.78 6.29
N THR A 357 9.09 3.91 6.80
CA THR A 357 9.26 2.45 6.73
C THR A 357 8.13 1.80 5.94
N ALA A 358 8.49 0.76 5.19
CA ALA A 358 7.55 -0.15 4.54
C ALA A 358 7.43 -1.45 5.33
N PHE A 359 6.28 -2.09 5.27
CA PHE A 359 5.98 -3.35 5.96
C PHE A 359 4.90 -4.14 5.20
N VAL A 360 4.76 -5.43 5.50
CA VAL A 360 3.65 -6.25 5.00
C VAL A 360 2.39 -5.88 5.79
N PRO A 361 1.33 -5.36 5.13
CA PRO A 361 0.22 -4.75 5.84
C PRO A 361 -0.65 -5.74 6.60
N ASN A 362 -0.88 -6.95 6.08
CA ASN A 362 -1.84 -7.88 6.61
C ASN A 362 -1.59 -9.32 6.13
N GLU A 363 -2.40 -10.26 6.64
CA GLU A 363 -2.28 -11.68 6.32
C GLU A 363 -2.63 -11.99 4.85
N GLU A 364 -3.58 -11.27 4.26
CA GLU A 364 -3.92 -11.41 2.85
C GLU A 364 -2.69 -11.17 1.95
N ILE A 365 -2.02 -10.06 2.15
CA ILE A 365 -0.84 -9.67 1.38
C ILE A 365 0.38 -10.53 1.74
N ARG A 366 0.50 -10.96 3.01
CA ARG A 366 1.54 -11.91 3.42
C ARG A 366 1.49 -13.18 2.58
N GLN A 367 0.29 -13.75 2.39
CA GLN A 367 0.12 -14.95 1.58
C GLN A 367 0.50 -14.71 0.11
N GLU A 368 0.10 -13.58 -0.48
CA GLU A 368 0.47 -13.24 -1.86
C GLU A 368 1.99 -13.10 -2.04
N LEU A 369 2.65 -12.40 -1.12
CA LEU A 369 4.11 -12.24 -1.14
C LEU A 369 4.83 -13.58 -0.93
N THR A 370 4.32 -14.42 -0.04
CA THR A 370 4.86 -15.77 0.20
C THR A 370 4.79 -16.60 -1.08
N LEU A 371 3.64 -16.66 -1.76
CA LEU A 371 3.47 -17.36 -3.03
C LEU A 371 4.40 -16.82 -4.13
N ALA A 372 4.58 -15.50 -4.20
CA ALA A 372 5.48 -14.88 -5.15
C ALA A 372 6.95 -15.26 -4.92
N VAL A 373 7.35 -15.38 -3.66
CA VAL A 373 8.69 -15.82 -3.24
C VAL A 373 8.88 -17.31 -3.52
N GLU A 374 7.86 -18.17 -3.24
CA GLU A 374 7.89 -19.61 -3.49
C GLU A 374 8.02 -19.95 -4.98
N SER A 375 7.39 -19.16 -5.84
CA SER A 375 7.28 -19.49 -7.27
C SER A 375 8.60 -19.53 -8.02
N LYS A 376 9.72 -18.98 -7.48
CA LYS A 376 11.02 -18.91 -8.18
C LYS A 376 12.25 -19.00 -7.27
N HIS A 377 12.67 -20.21 -6.94
CA HIS A 377 14.01 -20.55 -6.39
C HIS A 377 14.47 -19.79 -5.14
N TRP A 378 13.52 -19.24 -4.39
CA TRP A 378 13.74 -18.67 -3.08
C TRP A 378 13.50 -19.72 -1.97
N ASN A 379 13.38 -21.00 -2.35
CA ASN A 379 13.07 -22.11 -1.46
C ASN A 379 13.99 -22.13 -0.22
N GLU A 380 15.28 -21.83 -0.39
CA GLU A 380 16.21 -21.78 0.74
C GLU A 380 15.81 -20.71 1.78
N MET A 381 15.35 -19.54 1.33
CA MET A 381 14.99 -18.44 2.22
C MET A 381 13.62 -18.65 2.87
N LEU A 382 12.71 -19.33 2.21
CA LEU A 382 11.42 -19.73 2.78
C LEU A 382 11.57 -20.82 3.83
N LEU A 383 12.40 -21.82 3.54
CA LEU A 383 12.79 -22.85 4.50
C LEU A 383 13.44 -22.20 5.73
N PHE A 384 14.26 -21.18 5.51
CA PHE A 384 14.86 -20.40 6.58
C PHE A 384 13.81 -19.70 7.46
N GLN A 385 12.82 -19.01 6.85
CA GLN A 385 11.73 -18.36 7.60
C GLN A 385 10.93 -19.39 8.41
N GLN A 386 10.57 -20.52 7.80
CA GLN A 386 9.86 -21.59 8.48
C GLN A 386 10.67 -22.19 9.65
N GLU A 387 11.98 -22.35 9.48
CA GLU A 387 12.85 -22.80 10.58
C GLU A 387 12.97 -21.73 11.69
N SER A 388 12.98 -20.44 11.34
CA SER A 388 12.93 -19.33 12.31
C SER A 388 11.61 -19.31 13.11
N GLU A 389 10.46 -19.54 12.46
CA GLU A 389 9.16 -19.66 13.15
C GLU A 389 9.16 -20.84 14.14
N LYS A 390 9.59 -22.01 13.67
CA LYS A 390 9.70 -23.20 14.53
C LYS A 390 10.70 -23.03 15.67
N LEU A 391 11.77 -22.24 15.46
CA LEU A 391 12.73 -21.91 16.52
C LEU A 391 12.07 -21.05 17.60
N LEU A 392 11.29 -20.04 17.21
CA LEU A 392 10.55 -19.21 18.14
C LEU A 392 9.55 -20.07 18.95
N ASP A 393 8.76 -20.91 18.26
CA ASP A 393 7.80 -21.82 18.92
C ASP A 393 8.49 -22.73 19.94
N ALA A 394 9.61 -23.38 19.56
CA ALA A 394 10.39 -24.23 20.46
C ALA A 394 10.93 -23.42 21.67
N THR A 395 11.29 -22.16 21.48
CA THR A 395 11.74 -21.28 22.57
C THR A 395 10.60 -20.98 23.54
N LEU A 396 9.39 -20.69 23.01
CA LEU A 396 8.20 -20.42 23.82
C LEU A 396 7.72 -21.66 24.57
N ASP A 397 7.85 -22.83 23.96
CA ASP A 397 7.56 -24.14 24.57
C ASP A 397 8.65 -24.59 25.57
N MET A 398 9.73 -23.81 25.71
CA MET A 398 10.90 -24.11 26.55
C MET A 398 11.61 -25.44 26.20
N ASP A 399 11.54 -25.86 24.94
CA ASP A 399 12.22 -27.06 24.42
C ASP A 399 13.65 -26.71 23.99
N GLY A 400 14.60 -26.77 24.95
CA GLY A 400 16.02 -26.44 24.70
C GLY A 400 16.68 -27.35 23.66
N ASP A 401 16.34 -28.63 23.59
CA ASP A 401 16.91 -29.57 22.63
C ASP A 401 16.42 -29.23 21.19
N ALA A 402 15.15 -28.91 21.05
CA ALA A 402 14.61 -28.45 19.77
C ALA A 402 15.24 -27.12 19.34
N VAL A 403 15.42 -26.15 20.25
CA VAL A 403 16.11 -24.89 19.97
C VAL A 403 17.54 -25.13 19.50
N ALA A 404 18.34 -25.96 20.23
CA ALA A 404 19.69 -26.28 19.86
C ALA A 404 19.79 -26.93 18.46
N THR A 405 18.90 -27.90 18.16
CA THR A 405 18.85 -28.59 16.87
C THR A 405 18.51 -27.62 15.73
N ARG A 406 17.58 -26.69 15.93
CA ARG A 406 17.19 -25.72 14.90
C ARG A 406 18.25 -24.67 14.66
N VAL A 407 18.90 -24.17 15.71
CA VAL A 407 20.05 -23.25 15.56
C VAL A 407 21.18 -23.93 14.79
N GLU A 408 21.46 -25.21 15.07
CA GLU A 408 22.46 -26.02 14.35
C GLU A 408 22.09 -26.13 12.86
N LYS A 409 20.84 -26.46 12.54
CA LYS A 409 20.36 -26.55 11.17
C LYS A 409 20.46 -25.21 10.43
N ILE A 410 20.03 -24.11 11.05
CA ILE A 410 20.14 -22.76 10.47
C ILE A 410 21.61 -22.41 10.22
N HIS A 411 22.48 -22.76 11.15
CA HIS A 411 23.92 -22.57 11.01
C HIS A 411 24.48 -23.33 9.80
N ASP A 412 24.17 -24.62 9.68
CA ASP A 412 24.74 -25.48 8.63
C ASP A 412 24.19 -25.13 7.24
N ASP A 413 22.88 -24.86 7.15
CA ASP A 413 22.20 -24.66 5.86
C ASP A 413 22.40 -23.24 5.30
N TYR A 414 22.49 -22.21 6.15
CA TYR A 414 22.36 -20.81 5.72
C TYR A 414 23.58 -19.93 6.01
N VAL A 415 24.55 -20.39 6.78
CA VAL A 415 25.66 -19.55 7.25
C VAL A 415 27.03 -19.97 6.69
N SER A 416 27.04 -20.78 5.65
CA SER A 416 28.29 -21.29 5.03
C SER A 416 29.27 -20.19 4.54
N ALA A 417 28.80 -18.94 4.40
CA ALA A 417 29.61 -17.78 4.00
C ALA A 417 30.20 -16.99 5.20
N ILE A 418 29.72 -17.23 6.44
CA ILE A 418 30.22 -16.54 7.61
C ILE A 418 31.25 -17.47 8.29
N GLN A 419 32.49 -17.00 8.44
CA GLN A 419 33.47 -17.75 9.22
C GLN A 419 33.03 -17.82 10.69
N TYR A 420 32.58 -18.98 11.13
CA TYR A 420 32.07 -19.25 12.47
C TYR A 420 33.24 -19.43 13.44
N ASN A 421 33.84 -18.34 13.87
CA ASN A 421 35.12 -18.33 14.57
C ASN A 421 35.06 -17.86 16.03
N ASN A 422 33.97 -17.19 16.44
CA ASN A 422 33.85 -16.58 17.76
C ASN A 422 32.37 -16.32 18.14
N GLU A 423 32.16 -15.81 19.35
CA GLU A 423 30.86 -15.45 19.92
C GLU A 423 30.09 -14.41 19.07
N ASN A 424 30.80 -13.49 18.42
CA ASN A 424 30.18 -12.50 17.53
C ASN A 424 29.55 -13.15 16.27
N SER A 425 30.17 -14.20 15.76
CA SER A 425 29.63 -14.97 14.64
C SER A 425 28.38 -15.73 15.07
N LEU A 426 28.37 -16.33 16.27
CA LEU A 426 27.19 -16.96 16.87
C LEU A 426 26.07 -15.95 17.07
N SER A 427 26.37 -14.75 17.59
CA SER A 427 25.41 -13.66 17.75
C SER A 427 24.76 -13.25 16.42
N SER A 428 25.54 -13.20 15.34
CA SER A 428 25.02 -12.88 14.00
C SER A 428 24.07 -13.96 13.49
N VAL A 429 24.39 -15.24 13.67
CA VAL A 429 23.53 -16.37 13.30
C VAL A 429 22.20 -16.32 14.05
N LEU A 430 22.26 -16.06 15.35
CA LEU A 430 21.06 -16.03 16.19
C LEU A 430 20.17 -14.81 15.90
N ALA A 431 20.76 -13.66 15.58
CA ALA A 431 19.97 -12.51 15.14
C ALA A 431 19.15 -12.82 13.89
N ILE A 432 19.71 -13.60 13.00
CA ILE A 432 19.03 -14.09 11.80
C ILE A 432 18.03 -15.20 12.16
N ALA A 433 18.42 -16.14 13.01
CA ALA A 433 17.60 -17.29 13.41
C ALA A 433 16.28 -16.88 14.07
N TYR A 434 16.27 -15.80 14.86
CA TYR A 434 15.07 -15.24 15.48
C TYR A 434 14.37 -14.15 14.64
N LEU A 435 14.54 -14.15 13.33
CA LEU A 435 13.95 -13.14 12.46
C LEU A 435 12.41 -13.10 12.55
N SER A 436 11.75 -14.26 12.66
CA SER A 436 10.31 -14.40 12.85
C SER A 436 9.79 -13.75 14.14
N ALA A 437 10.63 -13.62 15.17
CA ALA A 437 10.26 -12.98 16.42
C ALA A 437 9.88 -11.50 16.21
N MET A 438 10.34 -10.83 15.15
CA MET A 438 10.02 -9.44 14.87
C MET A 438 8.51 -9.21 14.58
N GLN A 439 7.76 -10.25 14.28
CA GLN A 439 6.30 -10.16 14.18
C GLN A 439 5.67 -9.78 15.52
N TYR A 440 6.13 -10.38 16.61
CA TYR A 440 5.55 -10.27 17.95
C TYR A 440 6.34 -9.37 18.89
N TYR A 441 7.62 -9.18 18.60
CA TYR A 441 8.58 -8.45 19.42
C TYR A 441 9.08 -7.19 18.72
N PHE A 442 9.51 -6.20 19.48
CA PHE A 442 10.34 -5.12 18.96
C PHE A 442 11.68 -5.69 18.47
N LYS A 443 12.35 -4.91 17.59
CA LYS A 443 13.71 -5.29 17.15
C LYS A 443 14.59 -5.57 18.37
N PRO A 444 15.25 -6.73 18.42
CA PRO A 444 16.02 -7.11 19.61
C PRO A 444 17.11 -6.07 19.92
N VAL A 445 17.20 -5.72 21.19
CA VAL A 445 18.27 -4.86 21.69
C VAL A 445 19.48 -5.74 21.91
N ARG A 446 20.57 -5.44 21.20
CA ARG A 446 21.88 -6.07 21.40
C ARG A 446 22.64 -5.32 22.49
N GLU A 447 23.42 -6.07 23.29
CA GLU A 447 24.27 -5.49 24.34
C GLU A 447 23.49 -4.54 25.27
N LEU A 448 22.28 -4.94 25.68
CA LEU A 448 21.51 -4.13 26.63
C LEU A 448 22.27 -4.01 27.94
N PRO A 449 22.59 -2.79 28.41
CA PRO A 449 23.25 -2.61 29.71
C PRO A 449 22.37 -3.16 30.83
N THR A 450 22.85 -4.13 31.57
CA THR A 450 22.11 -4.81 32.63
C THR A 450 22.96 -4.82 33.90
N GLY A 451 22.78 -3.82 34.75
CA GLY A 451 23.38 -3.72 36.07
C GLY A 451 24.92 -3.97 36.17
N ARG A 452 25.39 -5.18 35.92
CA ARG A 452 26.82 -5.59 35.98
C ARG A 452 27.36 -6.16 34.69
N GLY A 453 26.69 -5.97 33.54
CA GLY A 453 27.11 -6.48 32.24
C GLY A 453 26.10 -6.20 31.14
N PHE A 454 26.22 -6.91 30.01
CA PHE A 454 25.34 -6.77 28.86
C PHE A 454 24.70 -8.12 28.53
N ALA A 455 23.39 -8.17 28.26
CA ALA A 455 22.75 -9.33 27.63
C ALA A 455 23.01 -9.29 26.12
N ASP A 456 23.32 -10.45 25.53
CA ASP A 456 23.58 -10.49 24.08
C ASP A 456 22.37 -10.08 23.25
N PHE A 457 21.17 -10.56 23.64
CA PHE A 457 19.91 -10.14 23.04
C PHE A 457 18.81 -10.04 24.10
N VAL A 458 17.96 -9.00 23.94
CA VAL A 458 16.71 -8.89 24.68
C VAL A 458 15.58 -8.64 23.70
N PHE A 459 14.56 -9.51 23.73
CA PHE A 459 13.35 -9.40 22.95
C PHE A 459 12.21 -8.95 23.86
N ILE A 460 11.64 -7.79 23.59
CA ILE A 460 10.50 -7.22 24.33
C ILE A 460 9.27 -7.34 23.45
N PRO A 461 8.19 -8.01 23.88
CA PRO A 461 6.98 -8.12 23.08
C PRO A 461 6.33 -6.76 22.86
N LYS A 462 5.74 -6.57 21.69
CA LYS A 462 4.94 -5.38 21.38
C LYS A 462 3.72 -5.32 22.31
N PRO A 463 3.17 -4.13 22.59
CA PRO A 463 2.09 -3.96 23.56
C PRO A 463 0.89 -4.87 23.33
N GLU A 464 0.52 -5.08 22.08
CA GLU A 464 -0.59 -5.94 21.66
C GLU A 464 -0.38 -7.44 21.91
N TYR A 465 0.87 -7.88 22.03
CA TYR A 465 1.26 -9.29 22.26
C TYR A 465 1.76 -9.59 23.66
N ARG A 466 1.78 -8.60 24.54
CA ARG A 466 2.38 -8.68 25.86
C ARG A 466 1.78 -9.75 26.77
N ASN A 467 0.50 -10.07 26.60
CA ASN A 467 -0.19 -11.07 27.41
C ASN A 467 0.11 -12.51 26.93
N ASP A 468 0.42 -12.67 25.65
CA ASP A 468 0.56 -13.97 25.02
C ASP A 468 2.02 -14.38 24.85
N TYR A 469 2.94 -13.40 24.78
CA TYR A 469 4.35 -13.61 24.53
C TYR A 469 5.22 -13.11 25.71
N PRO A 470 6.13 -13.96 26.25
CA PRO A 470 7.08 -13.53 27.27
C PRO A 470 8.18 -12.64 26.69
N ALA A 471 8.80 -11.80 27.50
CA ALA A 471 10.10 -11.23 27.11
C ALA A 471 11.17 -12.33 27.14
N LEU A 472 12.16 -12.24 26.22
CA LEU A 472 13.25 -13.19 26.14
C LEU A 472 14.57 -12.48 26.45
N VAL A 473 15.36 -13.04 27.35
CA VAL A 473 16.77 -12.65 27.61
C VAL A 473 17.65 -13.77 27.14
N VAL A 474 18.45 -13.51 26.11
CA VAL A 474 19.33 -14.52 25.49
C VAL A 474 20.78 -14.21 25.79
N GLU A 475 21.50 -15.19 26.31
CA GLU A 475 22.93 -15.14 26.55
C GLU A 475 23.64 -16.24 25.76
N LEU A 476 24.75 -15.90 25.15
CA LEU A 476 25.51 -16.76 24.28
C LEU A 476 26.85 -17.16 24.95
N LYS A 477 27.28 -18.35 24.64
CA LYS A 477 28.64 -18.81 25.01
C LYS A 477 29.29 -19.57 23.86
N TRP A 478 30.59 -19.48 23.82
CA TRP A 478 31.44 -20.12 22.82
C TRP A 478 32.45 -21.02 23.50
N ASN A 479 32.43 -22.31 23.18
CA ASN A 479 33.30 -23.33 23.80
C ASN A 479 33.20 -23.40 25.34
N GLN A 480 31.99 -23.16 25.86
CA GLN A 480 31.68 -23.31 27.29
C GLN A 480 30.50 -24.30 27.45
N THR A 481 29.55 -24.01 28.33
CA THR A 481 28.32 -24.79 28.48
C THR A 481 27.09 -23.87 28.56
N ALA A 482 25.91 -24.41 28.27
CA ALA A 482 24.68 -23.67 28.42
C ALA A 482 24.38 -23.34 29.90
N GLU A 483 24.82 -24.17 30.84
CA GLU A 483 24.74 -23.91 32.28
C GLU A 483 25.56 -22.67 32.67
N THR A 484 26.75 -22.50 32.10
CA THR A 484 27.59 -21.32 32.35
C THR A 484 26.89 -20.04 31.83
N ALA A 485 26.25 -20.11 30.67
CA ALA A 485 25.47 -18.99 30.12
C ALA A 485 24.27 -18.68 31.04
N MET A 486 23.53 -19.70 31.49
CA MET A 486 22.39 -19.54 32.39
C MET A 486 22.79 -18.96 33.74
N GLN A 487 23.91 -19.44 34.30
CA GLN A 487 24.46 -18.90 35.55
C GLN A 487 24.84 -17.41 35.39
N GLN A 488 25.43 -17.04 34.26
CA GLN A 488 25.80 -15.67 33.97
C GLN A 488 24.56 -14.75 33.92
N ILE A 489 23.44 -15.18 33.27
CA ILE A 489 22.20 -14.42 33.24
C ILE A 489 21.71 -14.13 34.69
N LYS A 490 21.75 -15.15 35.55
CA LYS A 490 21.32 -15.03 36.96
C LYS A 490 22.22 -14.14 37.79
N GLU A 491 23.55 -14.32 37.66
CA GLU A 491 24.54 -13.54 38.44
C GLU A 491 24.58 -12.06 38.06
N LYS A 492 24.42 -11.75 36.77
CA LYS A 492 24.40 -10.36 36.27
C LYS A 492 23.09 -9.64 36.55
N LYS A 493 22.10 -10.32 37.13
CA LYS A 493 20.80 -9.76 37.48
C LYS A 493 20.10 -9.10 36.28
N TYR A 494 20.18 -9.72 35.09
CA TYR A 494 19.51 -9.24 33.90
C TYR A 494 18.00 -9.00 34.09
N PRO A 495 17.28 -9.85 34.84
CA PRO A 495 15.87 -9.58 35.16
C PRO A 495 15.62 -8.23 35.87
N ASP A 496 16.59 -7.75 36.67
CA ASP A 496 16.47 -6.48 37.39
C ASP A 496 16.38 -5.27 36.45
N SER A 497 16.98 -5.36 35.27
CA SER A 497 16.90 -4.29 34.24
C SER A 497 15.54 -4.21 33.57
N LEU A 498 14.76 -5.29 33.67
CA LEU A 498 13.40 -5.39 33.17
C LEU A 498 12.34 -5.22 34.28
N ARG A 499 12.71 -4.69 35.45
CA ARG A 499 11.78 -4.50 36.58
C ARG A 499 10.52 -3.70 36.25
N GLY A 500 10.59 -2.83 35.25
CA GLY A 500 9.41 -2.11 34.72
C GLY A 500 8.53 -2.96 33.81
N TYR A 501 9.01 -4.13 33.38
CA TYR A 501 8.27 -5.06 32.57
C TYR A 501 7.46 -6.02 33.45
N THR A 502 6.15 -5.95 33.38
CA THR A 502 5.23 -6.73 34.22
C THR A 502 4.74 -8.04 33.58
N GLY A 503 5.28 -8.42 32.43
CA GLY A 503 4.92 -9.63 31.71
C GLY A 503 5.79 -10.85 32.12
N ASN A 504 5.49 -12.00 31.52
CA ASN A 504 6.31 -13.22 31.66
C ASN A 504 7.71 -13.01 31.08
N LEU A 505 8.71 -13.68 31.63
CA LEU A 505 10.11 -13.59 31.21
C LEU A 505 10.70 -14.99 31.07
N LEU A 506 11.37 -15.27 29.92
CA LEU A 506 12.17 -16.46 29.71
C LEU A 506 13.65 -16.07 29.62
N LEU A 507 14.49 -16.86 30.27
CA LEU A 507 15.95 -16.83 30.16
C LEU A 507 16.36 -17.93 29.21
N VAL A 508 17.10 -17.57 28.16
CA VAL A 508 17.54 -18.50 27.11
C VAL A 508 19.07 -18.49 27.05
N ALA A 509 19.69 -19.59 27.38
CA ALA A 509 21.14 -19.77 27.39
C ALA A 509 21.58 -20.68 26.25
N ILE A 510 22.37 -20.19 25.31
CA ILE A 510 22.83 -20.95 24.14
C ILE A 510 24.35 -21.02 24.13
N ASN A 511 24.91 -22.23 23.95
CA ASN A 511 26.32 -22.45 23.76
C ASN A 511 26.61 -23.19 22.45
N TYR A 512 27.73 -22.86 21.82
CA TYR A 512 28.30 -23.63 20.71
C TYR A 512 29.66 -24.22 21.10
N ASP A 513 29.81 -25.53 20.93
CA ASP A 513 31.07 -26.24 21.13
C ASP A 513 31.75 -26.51 19.77
N LYS A 514 32.89 -25.87 19.53
CA LYS A 514 33.66 -25.99 18.29
C LYS A 514 34.25 -27.41 18.08
N LYS A 515 34.50 -28.18 19.14
CA LYS A 515 35.06 -29.53 19.02
C LYS A 515 34.03 -30.54 18.55
N THR A 516 32.82 -30.48 19.11
CA THR A 516 31.70 -31.36 18.76
C THR A 516 30.88 -30.81 17.62
N LYS A 517 31.03 -29.50 17.30
CA LYS A 517 30.22 -28.75 16.35
C LYS A 517 28.71 -28.75 16.69
N LYS A 518 28.39 -28.78 17.97
CA LYS A 518 27.01 -28.85 18.46
C LYS A 518 26.63 -27.62 19.25
N HIS A 519 25.33 -27.29 19.15
CA HIS A 519 24.69 -26.30 20.01
C HIS A 519 24.06 -26.97 21.23
N GLN A 520 23.97 -26.24 22.32
CA GLN A 520 23.25 -26.60 23.54
C GLN A 520 22.39 -25.41 23.96
N CYS A 521 21.19 -25.66 24.41
CA CYS A 521 20.30 -24.62 24.90
C CYS A 521 19.63 -25.04 26.20
N LEU A 522 19.56 -24.11 27.15
CA LEU A 522 18.78 -24.20 28.37
C LEU A 522 17.80 -23.02 28.44
N ILE A 523 16.55 -23.28 28.81
CA ILE A 523 15.51 -22.26 28.93
C ILE A 523 14.89 -22.38 30.32
N GLU A 524 14.77 -21.22 31.00
CA GLU A 524 14.14 -21.14 32.31
C GLU A 524 13.13 -19.98 32.36
N LYS A 525 11.99 -20.22 32.99
CA LYS A 525 11.00 -19.18 33.25
C LYS A 525 11.31 -18.48 34.57
N VAL A 526 11.33 -17.16 34.54
CA VAL A 526 11.41 -16.35 35.77
C VAL A 526 10.03 -16.26 36.37
N VAL A 527 9.90 -16.72 37.61
CA VAL A 527 8.65 -16.72 38.38
C VAL A 527 8.51 -15.41 39.17
#